data_886ae123ad33852472e9031ecdb86909
#
_entry.id   886ae123ad33852472e9031ecdb86909
#
_cell.length_a   1.000
_cell.length_b   1.000
_cell.length_c   1.000
_cell.angle_alpha   90.00
_cell.angle_beta   90.00
_cell.angle_gamma   90.00
#
_symmetry.space_group_name_H-M   'P 1'
#
loop_
_entity.id
_entity.type
_entity.pdbx_description
1 polymer ?
#
loop_
_entity_poly.entity_id
_entity_poly.type
_entity_poly.pdbx_seq_one_letter_code
_entity_poly.pdbx_strand_id
1 'polypeptide(L)'
;MIKIFEKRSFANFNFSIKMSKAQENLKVPVEKKEIGQTGRFVRENQKSLSFIGGAVIAMILIYIAYQKFYIGPREVTASNQMYVAQDFWAKKDWDKAINGDAGYPGFQKIINDYGNTKAANLAYFYLGIAYLNKGEYSKAIDNLTNYRGGDNMVAANALGSTADAYVELKDYDKAETYFKKAADKANNKFLTPMYLKKLGLVYEAQNDNKSADDAYKRIKSEYPDSPQATNIEEYIARVEAKL
;
A
#
# COMPACT_ATOMS: atom_id res chain seq x y z
N MET A 1 -60.23 -34.05 -54.86
CA MET A 1 -59.46 -33.42 -53.74
C MET A 1 -58.52 -34.39 -52.98
N ILE A 2 -58.40 -35.65 -53.35
CA ILE A 2 -57.59 -36.65 -52.65
C ILE A 2 -56.17 -36.86 -53.20
N LYS A 3 -55.88 -36.51 -54.45
CA LYS A 3 -54.56 -36.70 -55.06
C LYS A 3 -53.47 -35.66 -54.69
N ILE A 4 -53.84 -34.56 -54.06
CA ILE A 4 -52.87 -33.52 -53.68
C ILE A 4 -52.26 -33.79 -52.29
N PHE A 5 -52.95 -34.52 -51.43
CA PHE A 5 -52.47 -34.84 -50.08
C PHE A 5 -51.37 -35.91 -50.05
N GLU A 6 -51.46 -36.91 -50.93
CA GLU A 6 -50.46 -38.01 -51.02
C GLU A 6 -49.11 -37.52 -51.53
N LYS A 7 -49.07 -36.61 -52.49
CA LYS A 7 -47.78 -36.08 -53.00
C LYS A 7 -47.00 -35.23 -51.98
N ARG A 8 -47.71 -34.57 -51.07
CA ARG A 8 -47.02 -33.78 -49.98
C ARG A 8 -46.49 -34.71 -48.88
N SER A 9 -47.13 -35.77 -48.56
CA SER A 9 -46.69 -36.74 -47.57
C SER A 9 -45.41 -37.47 -48.00
N PHE A 10 -45.31 -37.91 -49.25
CA PHE A 10 -44.11 -38.58 -49.79
C PHE A 10 -42.92 -37.63 -49.97
N ALA A 11 -43.15 -36.37 -50.30
CA ALA A 11 -42.07 -35.36 -50.42
C ALA A 11 -41.46 -35.04 -49.07
N ASN A 12 -42.25 -34.88 -48.01
CA ASN A 12 -41.78 -34.63 -46.66
C ASN A 12 -41.08 -35.85 -46.06
N PHE A 13 -41.54 -37.10 -46.37
CA PHE A 13 -40.87 -38.29 -45.88
C PHE A 13 -39.53 -38.52 -46.58
N ASN A 14 -39.37 -38.25 -47.85
CA ASN A 14 -38.14 -38.36 -48.58
C ASN A 14 -37.17 -37.24 -48.19
N PHE A 15 -37.65 -36.03 -47.83
CA PHE A 15 -36.85 -34.94 -47.32
C PHE A 15 -36.30 -35.26 -45.92
N SER A 16 -37.11 -35.83 -45.02
CA SER A 16 -36.70 -36.25 -43.68
C SER A 16 -35.62 -37.35 -43.73
N ILE A 17 -35.76 -38.37 -44.64
CA ILE A 17 -34.74 -39.41 -44.82
C ILE A 17 -33.45 -38.84 -45.40
N LYS A 18 -33.50 -37.82 -46.29
CA LYS A 18 -32.32 -37.16 -46.84
C LYS A 18 -31.60 -36.31 -45.79
N MET A 19 -32.34 -35.68 -44.90
CA MET A 19 -31.77 -34.93 -43.77
C MET A 19 -31.11 -35.85 -42.72
N SER A 20 -31.75 -37.00 -42.41
CA SER A 20 -31.19 -38.01 -41.52
C SER A 20 -29.90 -38.62 -42.07
N LYS A 21 -29.83 -38.95 -43.37
CA LYS A 21 -28.57 -39.42 -44.01
C LYS A 21 -27.52 -38.33 -44.14
N ALA A 22 -27.88 -37.06 -44.25
CA ALA A 22 -26.95 -35.94 -44.28
C ALA A 22 -26.34 -35.69 -42.90
N GLN A 23 -27.08 -35.92 -41.81
CA GLN A 23 -26.55 -35.80 -40.43
C GLN A 23 -25.66 -36.98 -40.05
N GLU A 24 -25.87 -38.17 -40.63
CA GLU A 24 -25.02 -39.33 -40.35
C GLU A 24 -23.65 -39.24 -41.00
N ASN A 25 -23.52 -38.47 -42.10
CA ASN A 25 -22.22 -38.20 -42.77
C ASN A 25 -21.47 -36.99 -42.23
N LEU A 26 -22.03 -36.22 -41.26
CA LEU A 26 -21.38 -35.13 -40.55
C LEU A 26 -20.71 -35.59 -39.24
N LYS A 27 -20.17 -36.81 -39.23
CA LYS A 27 -19.16 -37.16 -38.25
C LYS A 27 -17.87 -36.48 -38.69
N VAL A 28 -17.74 -35.18 -38.35
CA VAL A 28 -16.44 -34.53 -38.32
C VAL A 28 -15.55 -35.40 -37.42
N PRO A 29 -14.44 -35.95 -37.91
CA PRO A 29 -13.52 -36.65 -37.02
C PRO A 29 -13.06 -35.64 -36.01
N VAL A 30 -13.55 -35.76 -34.76
CA VAL A 30 -12.97 -35.02 -33.63
C VAL A 30 -11.57 -35.59 -33.50
N GLU A 31 -10.61 -34.91 -34.13
CA GLU A 31 -9.20 -35.18 -33.97
C GLU A 31 -8.95 -35.18 -32.45
N LYS A 32 -8.70 -36.34 -31.88
CA LYS A 32 -8.30 -36.45 -30.47
C LYS A 32 -6.97 -35.77 -30.36
N LYS A 33 -6.99 -34.42 -30.18
CA LYS A 33 -5.81 -33.64 -29.91
C LYS A 33 -5.13 -34.30 -28.73
N GLU A 34 -3.96 -34.84 -28.94
CA GLU A 34 -3.19 -35.49 -27.88
C GLU A 34 -3.07 -34.53 -26.73
N ILE A 35 -3.64 -34.89 -25.60
CA ILE A 35 -3.57 -34.10 -24.40
C ILE A 35 -2.11 -34.14 -23.94
N GLY A 36 -1.38 -33.04 -24.09
CA GLY A 36 0.02 -32.93 -23.66
C GLY A 36 0.19 -33.31 -22.19
N GLN A 37 1.44 -33.49 -21.75
CA GLN A 37 1.76 -33.93 -20.38
C GLN A 37 1.00 -33.16 -19.29
N THR A 38 0.83 -31.84 -19.45
CA THR A 38 0.03 -30.98 -18.55
C THR A 38 -1.45 -31.40 -18.48
N GLY A 39 -2.03 -31.77 -19.62
CA GLY A 39 -3.44 -32.20 -19.66
C GLY A 39 -3.64 -33.58 -19.02
N ARG A 40 -2.66 -34.49 -19.13
CA ARG A 40 -2.67 -35.79 -18.44
C ARG A 40 -2.60 -35.59 -16.93
N PHE A 41 -1.66 -34.77 -16.45
CA PHE A 41 -1.51 -34.44 -15.04
C PHE A 41 -2.81 -33.89 -14.43
N VAL A 42 -3.45 -32.92 -15.11
CA VAL A 42 -4.71 -32.34 -14.65
C VAL A 42 -5.79 -33.39 -14.57
N ARG A 43 -5.91 -34.28 -15.57
CA ARG A 43 -6.95 -35.34 -15.65
C ARG A 43 -6.73 -36.40 -14.57
N GLU A 44 -5.50 -36.81 -14.32
CA GLU A 44 -5.14 -37.81 -13.30
C GLU A 44 -5.33 -37.30 -11.89
N ASN A 45 -5.11 -36.01 -11.69
CA ASN A 45 -5.23 -35.34 -10.38
C ASN A 45 -6.49 -34.49 -10.20
N GLN A 46 -7.48 -34.66 -11.06
CA GLN A 46 -8.67 -33.79 -11.09
C GLN A 46 -9.38 -33.67 -9.74
N LYS A 47 -9.54 -34.79 -9.00
CA LYS A 47 -10.19 -34.76 -7.67
C LYS A 47 -9.39 -33.91 -6.66
N SER A 48 -8.07 -34.10 -6.60
CA SER A 48 -7.19 -33.35 -5.71
C SER A 48 -7.13 -31.88 -6.10
N LEU A 49 -7.01 -31.57 -7.39
CA LEU A 49 -7.00 -30.20 -7.89
C LEU A 49 -8.35 -29.50 -7.65
N SER A 50 -9.47 -30.19 -7.80
CA SER A 50 -10.80 -29.65 -7.49
C SER A 50 -10.96 -29.37 -6.00
N PHE A 51 -10.46 -30.26 -5.12
CA PHE A 51 -10.46 -30.05 -3.68
C PHE A 51 -9.60 -28.83 -3.28
N ILE A 52 -8.38 -28.75 -3.80
CA ILE A 52 -7.47 -27.61 -3.57
C ILE A 52 -8.11 -26.32 -4.09
N GLY A 53 -8.64 -26.32 -5.31
CA GLY A 53 -9.33 -25.17 -5.88
C GLY A 53 -10.53 -24.72 -5.05
N GLY A 54 -11.33 -25.67 -4.59
CA GLY A 54 -12.46 -25.42 -3.69
C GLY A 54 -12.02 -24.80 -2.36
N ALA A 55 -10.95 -25.33 -1.76
CA ALA A 55 -10.40 -24.80 -0.51
C ALA A 55 -9.87 -23.36 -0.68
N VAL A 56 -9.19 -23.07 -1.79
CA VAL A 56 -8.71 -21.70 -2.10
C VAL A 56 -9.89 -20.75 -2.28
N ILE A 57 -10.92 -21.14 -3.01
CA ILE A 57 -12.14 -20.34 -3.18
C ILE A 57 -12.82 -20.09 -1.82
N ALA A 58 -12.94 -21.10 -0.98
CA ALA A 58 -13.52 -20.97 0.36
C ALA A 58 -12.72 -19.97 1.22
N MET A 59 -11.39 -20.03 1.22
CA MET A 59 -10.54 -19.06 1.94
C MET A 59 -10.75 -17.63 1.43
N ILE A 60 -10.85 -17.44 0.11
CA ILE A 60 -11.12 -16.13 -0.50
C ILE A 60 -12.49 -15.60 -0.04
N LEU A 61 -13.51 -16.43 -0.06
CA LEU A 61 -14.87 -16.03 0.37
C LEU A 61 -14.91 -15.69 1.86
N ILE A 62 -14.23 -16.46 2.72
CA ILE A 62 -14.09 -16.17 4.16
C ILE A 62 -13.38 -14.84 4.36
N TYR A 63 -12.29 -14.60 3.62
CA TYR A 63 -11.56 -13.33 3.68
C TYR A 63 -12.44 -12.14 3.27
N ILE A 64 -13.20 -12.26 2.17
CA ILE A 64 -14.12 -11.22 1.72
C ILE A 64 -15.21 -10.97 2.76
N ALA A 65 -15.79 -12.03 3.32
CA ALA A 65 -16.81 -11.92 4.37
C ALA A 65 -16.24 -11.23 5.63
N TYR A 66 -15.04 -11.61 6.07
CA TYR A 66 -14.35 -10.97 7.18
C TYR A 66 -14.11 -9.47 6.92
N GLN A 67 -13.61 -9.12 5.73
CA GLN A 67 -13.39 -7.72 5.35
C GLN A 67 -14.69 -6.91 5.34
N LYS A 68 -15.77 -7.47 4.77
CA LYS A 68 -17.04 -6.76 4.60
C LYS A 68 -17.84 -6.65 5.91
N PHE A 69 -17.91 -7.72 6.69
CA PHE A 69 -18.83 -7.80 7.85
C PHE A 69 -18.14 -7.51 9.18
N TYR A 70 -16.82 -7.66 9.27
CA TYR A 70 -16.08 -7.40 10.50
C TYR A 70 -15.23 -6.13 10.41
N ILE A 71 -14.33 -6.04 9.41
CA ILE A 71 -13.44 -4.88 9.29
C ILE A 71 -14.20 -3.63 8.83
N GLY A 72 -15.09 -3.73 7.85
CA GLY A 72 -15.82 -2.57 7.28
C GLY A 72 -16.54 -1.71 8.33
N PRO A 73 -17.43 -2.27 9.17
CA PRO A 73 -18.08 -1.51 10.22
C PRO A 73 -17.10 -0.89 11.23
N ARG A 74 -16.05 -1.62 11.58
CA ARG A 74 -14.99 -1.13 12.50
C ARG A 74 -14.20 0.01 11.90
N GLU A 75 -13.90 -0.02 10.60
CA GLU A 75 -13.24 1.06 9.88
C GLU A 75 -14.06 2.36 9.92
N VAL A 76 -15.37 2.27 9.68
CA VAL A 76 -16.26 3.43 9.75
C VAL A 76 -16.27 4.03 11.16
N THR A 77 -16.39 3.19 12.19
CA THR A 77 -16.39 3.65 13.59
C THR A 77 -15.04 4.27 13.97
N ALA A 78 -13.92 3.61 13.63
CA ALA A 78 -12.59 4.11 13.90
C ALA A 78 -12.33 5.45 13.18
N SER A 79 -12.74 5.58 11.92
CA SER A 79 -12.58 6.82 11.14
C SER A 79 -13.38 7.98 11.75
N ASN A 80 -14.59 7.72 12.21
CA ASN A 80 -15.41 8.75 12.87
C ASN A 80 -14.78 9.20 14.20
N GLN A 81 -14.22 8.28 14.96
CA GLN A 81 -13.52 8.60 16.21
C GLN A 81 -12.21 9.36 15.97
N MET A 82 -11.49 9.05 14.88
CA MET A 82 -10.27 9.75 14.51
C MET A 82 -10.48 11.25 14.28
N TYR A 83 -11.64 11.66 13.77
CA TYR A 83 -11.89 13.06 13.45
C TYR A 83 -11.68 13.99 14.66
N VAL A 84 -12.15 13.61 15.86
CA VAL A 84 -11.97 14.41 17.06
C VAL A 84 -10.53 14.41 17.56
N ALA A 85 -9.85 13.23 17.52
CA ALA A 85 -8.45 13.15 17.88
C ALA A 85 -7.56 13.99 16.94
N GLN A 86 -7.90 14.04 15.64
CA GLN A 86 -7.22 14.90 14.65
C GLN A 86 -7.48 16.40 14.90
N ASP A 87 -8.67 16.77 15.37
CA ASP A 87 -8.97 18.16 15.74
C ASP A 87 -8.11 18.62 16.93
N PHE A 88 -7.99 17.79 17.98
CA PHE A 88 -7.05 18.06 19.07
C PHE A 88 -5.61 18.14 18.58
N TRP A 89 -5.20 17.24 17.69
CA TRP A 89 -3.86 17.24 17.09
C TRP A 89 -3.61 18.53 16.29
N ALA A 90 -4.57 18.99 15.48
CA ALA A 90 -4.46 20.23 14.72
C ALA A 90 -4.35 21.48 15.62
N LYS A 91 -4.99 21.44 16.79
CA LYS A 91 -4.90 22.48 17.83
C LYS A 91 -3.63 22.36 18.69
N LYS A 92 -2.78 21.36 18.42
CA LYS A 92 -1.57 21.03 19.20
C LYS A 92 -1.86 20.66 20.67
N ASP A 93 -3.09 20.23 20.97
CA ASP A 93 -3.44 19.66 22.26
C ASP A 93 -3.03 18.17 22.27
N TRP A 94 -1.72 17.97 22.42
CA TRP A 94 -1.10 16.65 22.28
C TRP A 94 -1.64 15.65 23.29
N ASP A 95 -1.93 16.07 24.50
CA ASP A 95 -2.43 15.19 25.55
C ASP A 95 -3.81 14.64 25.22
N LYS A 96 -4.73 15.49 24.73
CA LYS A 96 -6.02 15.04 24.28
C LYS A 96 -5.97 14.29 22.97
N ALA A 97 -5.08 14.65 22.05
CA ALA A 97 -4.87 13.88 20.82
C ALA A 97 -4.43 12.44 21.15
N ILE A 98 -3.53 12.28 22.11
CA ILE A 98 -3.00 10.97 22.54
C ILE A 98 -4.05 10.17 23.29
N ASN A 99 -4.60 10.76 24.37
CA ASN A 99 -5.40 10.05 25.37
C ASN A 99 -6.92 10.20 25.17
N GLY A 100 -7.36 11.24 24.45
CA GLY A 100 -8.75 11.64 24.35
C GLY A 100 -9.18 12.53 25.52
N ASP A 101 -10.49 12.78 25.58
CA ASP A 101 -11.15 13.42 26.73
C ASP A 101 -12.41 12.64 27.13
N ALA A 102 -13.22 13.20 28.07
CA ALA A 102 -14.35 12.49 28.69
C ALA A 102 -15.40 11.93 27.71
N GLY A 103 -15.44 12.38 26.46
CA GLY A 103 -16.45 11.95 25.47
C GLY A 103 -15.85 11.27 24.24
N TYR A 104 -14.55 11.40 24.00
CA TYR A 104 -13.95 10.99 22.75
C TYR A 104 -12.58 10.30 22.96
N PRO A 105 -12.32 9.19 22.26
CA PRO A 105 -11.03 8.49 22.37
C PRO A 105 -9.92 9.28 21.68
N GLY A 106 -8.71 9.23 22.26
CA GLY A 106 -7.50 9.65 21.58
C GLY A 106 -6.94 8.55 20.68
N PHE A 107 -5.86 8.86 19.96
CA PHE A 107 -5.24 7.93 19.02
C PHE A 107 -4.81 6.61 19.66
N GLN A 108 -4.34 6.63 20.91
CA GLN A 108 -3.93 5.42 21.62
C GLN A 108 -5.08 4.42 21.77
N LYS A 109 -6.27 4.91 22.15
CA LYS A 109 -7.45 4.06 22.30
C LYS A 109 -7.96 3.57 20.94
N ILE A 110 -7.89 4.41 19.89
CA ILE A 110 -8.28 4.02 18.53
C ILE A 110 -7.40 2.87 18.03
N ILE A 111 -6.09 2.94 18.27
CA ILE A 111 -5.16 1.86 17.92
C ILE A 111 -5.51 0.57 18.66
N ASN A 112 -5.75 0.66 19.96
CA ASN A 112 -6.05 -0.50 20.80
C ASN A 112 -7.37 -1.18 20.40
N ASP A 113 -8.41 -0.38 20.16
CA ASP A 113 -9.75 -0.90 19.88
C ASP A 113 -9.90 -1.37 18.42
N TYR A 114 -9.20 -0.74 17.46
CA TYR A 114 -9.42 -0.91 16.02
C TYR A 114 -8.16 -1.27 15.23
N GLY A 115 -7.17 -1.88 15.85
CA GLY A 115 -5.82 -2.13 15.29
C GLY A 115 -5.75 -2.76 13.89
N ASN A 116 -6.83 -3.43 13.44
CA ASN A 116 -6.90 -4.05 12.11
C ASN A 116 -7.48 -3.13 11.03
N THR A 117 -7.73 -1.85 11.34
CA THR A 117 -8.33 -0.87 10.42
C THR A 117 -7.27 0.05 9.82
N LYS A 118 -7.59 0.66 8.68
CA LYS A 118 -6.74 1.69 8.08
C LYS A 118 -6.68 2.95 8.94
N ALA A 119 -7.79 3.29 9.60
CA ALA A 119 -7.87 4.40 10.53
C ALA A 119 -6.89 4.21 11.70
N ALA A 120 -6.87 3.04 12.35
CA ALA A 120 -5.92 2.75 13.40
C ALA A 120 -4.45 2.73 12.90
N ASN A 121 -4.22 2.25 11.67
CA ASN A 121 -2.89 2.34 11.06
C ASN A 121 -2.46 3.81 10.86
N LEU A 122 -3.36 4.69 10.42
CA LEU A 122 -3.08 6.12 10.30
C LEU A 122 -2.93 6.79 11.68
N ALA A 123 -3.64 6.30 12.71
CA ALA A 123 -3.49 6.79 14.08
C ALA A 123 -2.08 6.61 14.63
N TYR A 124 -1.33 5.57 14.23
CA TYR A 124 0.09 5.42 14.56
C TYR A 124 0.93 6.60 14.10
N PHE A 125 0.69 7.09 12.89
CA PHE A 125 1.39 8.26 12.36
C PHE A 125 1.10 9.51 13.20
N TYR A 126 -0.17 9.83 13.44
CA TYR A 126 -0.56 11.00 14.24
C TYR A 126 -0.05 10.91 15.68
N LEU A 127 -0.15 9.73 16.29
CA LEU A 127 0.33 9.48 17.64
C LEU A 127 1.85 9.66 17.74
N GLY A 128 2.59 9.14 16.76
CA GLY A 128 4.04 9.31 16.69
C GLY A 128 4.47 10.77 16.57
N ILE A 129 3.78 11.56 15.72
CA ILE A 129 4.02 13.00 15.61
C ILE A 129 3.66 13.73 16.92
N ALA A 130 2.59 13.34 17.59
CA ALA A 130 2.22 13.94 18.88
C ALA A 130 3.29 13.68 19.95
N TYR A 131 3.82 12.45 20.05
CA TYR A 131 4.92 12.13 20.95
C TYR A 131 6.22 12.85 20.59
N LEU A 132 6.54 12.99 19.30
CA LEU A 132 7.71 13.75 18.83
C LEU A 132 7.65 15.20 19.33
N ASN A 133 6.49 15.86 19.17
CA ASN A 133 6.29 17.24 19.62
C ASN A 133 6.27 17.39 21.16
N LYS A 134 5.99 16.31 21.89
CA LYS A 134 6.11 16.28 23.35
C LYS A 134 7.54 16.01 23.86
N GLY A 135 8.49 15.72 22.96
CA GLY A 135 9.83 15.29 23.33
C GLY A 135 9.94 13.84 23.81
N GLU A 136 8.88 13.05 23.63
CA GLU A 136 8.85 11.63 24.00
C GLU A 136 9.37 10.77 22.84
N TYR A 137 10.64 10.97 22.45
CA TYR A 137 11.23 10.50 21.20
C TYR A 137 11.19 8.98 21.02
N SER A 138 11.42 8.20 22.07
CA SER A 138 11.33 6.74 21.98
C SER A 138 9.91 6.27 21.62
N LYS A 139 8.88 6.87 22.24
CA LYS A 139 7.48 6.55 21.89
C LYS A 139 7.11 7.04 20.49
N ALA A 140 7.67 8.18 20.06
CA ALA A 140 7.50 8.66 18.69
C ALA A 140 8.02 7.64 17.68
N ILE A 141 9.25 7.14 17.87
CA ILE A 141 9.87 6.12 17.02
C ILE A 141 9.02 4.85 16.98
N ASP A 142 8.61 4.34 18.14
CA ASP A 142 7.80 3.12 18.22
C ASP A 142 6.51 3.25 17.41
N ASN A 143 5.82 4.37 17.51
CA ASN A 143 4.57 4.59 16.78
C ASN A 143 4.81 4.83 15.29
N LEU A 144 5.74 5.71 14.92
CA LEU A 144 6.02 6.02 13.51
C LEU A 144 6.50 4.79 12.74
N THR A 145 7.27 3.90 13.35
CA THR A 145 7.75 2.66 12.73
C THR A 145 6.66 1.59 12.62
N ASN A 146 5.58 1.68 13.40
CA ASN A 146 4.41 0.82 13.28
C ASN A 146 3.43 1.28 12.18
N TYR A 147 3.54 2.52 11.70
CA TYR A 147 2.75 2.98 10.57
C TYR A 147 3.15 2.23 9.29
N ARG A 148 2.16 1.61 8.64
CA ARG A 148 2.33 0.83 7.39
C ARG A 148 1.51 1.46 6.28
N GLY A 149 1.92 2.66 5.84
CA GLY A 149 1.14 3.43 4.89
C GLY A 149 1.31 3.00 3.44
N GLY A 150 0.20 3.08 2.68
CA GLY A 150 0.22 2.98 1.22
C GLY A 150 0.47 4.33 0.53
N ASP A 151 0.21 5.45 1.20
CA ASP A 151 0.48 6.78 0.68
C ASP A 151 1.96 7.16 0.84
N ASN A 152 2.62 7.49 -0.28
CA ASN A 152 4.04 7.79 -0.29
C ASN A 152 4.40 9.05 0.50
N MET A 153 3.52 10.06 0.52
CA MET A 153 3.78 11.31 1.25
C MET A 153 3.72 11.10 2.76
N VAL A 154 2.67 10.42 3.25
CA VAL A 154 2.54 10.12 4.68
C VAL A 154 3.63 9.15 5.13
N ALA A 155 3.97 8.15 4.31
CA ALA A 155 5.05 7.21 4.61
C ALA A 155 6.42 7.89 4.66
N ALA A 156 6.71 8.81 3.73
CA ALA A 156 7.94 9.60 3.75
C ALA A 156 8.00 10.51 5.00
N ASN A 157 6.87 11.14 5.37
CA ASN A 157 6.79 11.94 6.59
C ASN A 157 6.97 11.10 7.86
N ALA A 158 6.42 9.89 7.91
CA ALA A 158 6.65 8.98 9.04
C ALA A 158 8.14 8.63 9.18
N LEU A 159 8.80 8.28 8.07
CA LEU A 159 10.24 8.00 8.05
C LEU A 159 11.07 9.23 8.43
N GLY A 160 10.75 10.41 7.87
CA GLY A 160 11.46 11.65 8.18
C GLY A 160 11.30 12.07 9.64
N SER A 161 10.09 11.93 10.19
CA SER A 161 9.84 12.20 11.61
C SER A 161 10.51 11.19 12.55
N THR A 162 10.64 9.93 12.10
CA THR A 162 11.45 8.94 12.81
C THR A 162 12.93 9.37 12.84
N ALA A 163 13.45 9.87 11.72
CA ALA A 163 14.80 10.41 11.66
C ALA A 163 14.97 11.64 12.57
N ASP A 164 14.00 12.56 12.57
CA ASP A 164 13.99 13.71 13.47
C ASP A 164 14.09 13.27 14.95
N ALA A 165 13.32 12.26 15.34
CA ALA A 165 13.38 11.69 16.69
C ALA A 165 14.76 11.10 17.03
N TYR A 166 15.42 10.43 16.07
CA TYR A 166 16.80 9.95 16.28
C TYR A 166 17.83 11.07 16.35
N VAL A 167 17.64 12.18 15.61
CA VAL A 167 18.48 13.38 15.75
C VAL A 167 18.42 13.93 17.19
N GLU A 168 17.21 14.04 17.73
CA GLU A 168 16.99 14.50 19.11
C GLU A 168 17.64 13.57 20.16
N LEU A 169 17.66 12.27 19.87
CA LEU A 169 18.37 11.26 20.68
C LEU A 169 19.89 11.22 20.41
N LYS A 170 20.39 12.02 19.46
CA LYS A 170 21.77 12.03 18.98
C LYS A 170 22.27 10.70 18.39
N ASP A 171 21.33 9.83 17.96
CA ASP A 171 21.62 8.60 17.23
C ASP A 171 21.69 8.94 15.72
N TYR A 172 22.78 9.58 15.33
CA TYR A 172 22.94 10.12 13.97
C TYR A 172 23.01 9.02 12.90
N ASP A 173 23.51 7.83 13.22
CA ASP A 173 23.56 6.70 12.27
C ASP A 173 22.16 6.24 11.87
N LYS A 174 21.25 6.16 12.84
CA LYS A 174 19.86 5.84 12.53
C LYS A 174 19.16 7.02 11.87
N ALA A 175 19.40 8.26 12.30
CA ALA A 175 18.85 9.44 11.64
C ALA A 175 19.20 9.48 10.16
N GLU A 176 20.47 9.26 9.80
CA GLU A 176 20.94 9.12 8.43
C GLU A 176 20.14 8.07 7.65
N THR A 177 20.07 6.86 8.22
CA THR A 177 19.36 5.75 7.61
C THR A 177 17.90 6.08 7.30
N TYR A 178 17.22 6.73 8.24
CA TYR A 178 15.80 7.07 8.09
C TYR A 178 15.59 8.28 7.17
N PHE A 179 16.46 9.29 7.15
CA PHE A 179 16.36 10.39 6.17
C PHE A 179 16.61 9.91 4.74
N LYS A 180 17.55 9.00 4.51
CA LYS A 180 17.73 8.37 3.20
C LYS A 180 16.45 7.68 2.74
N LYS A 181 15.88 6.81 3.61
CA LYS A 181 14.61 6.14 3.31
C LYS A 181 13.47 7.13 3.05
N ALA A 182 13.41 8.24 3.79
CA ALA A 182 12.39 9.28 3.62
C ALA A 182 12.54 9.98 2.27
N ALA A 183 13.75 10.36 1.88
CA ALA A 183 14.05 10.99 0.59
C ALA A 183 13.67 10.06 -0.58
N ASP A 184 14.07 8.78 -0.50
CA ASP A 184 13.77 7.77 -1.53
C ASP A 184 12.26 7.48 -1.61
N LYS A 185 11.59 7.40 -0.46
CA LYS A 185 10.15 7.15 -0.40
C LYS A 185 9.33 8.32 -0.94
N ALA A 186 9.76 9.55 -0.66
CA ALA A 186 9.11 10.76 -1.13
C ALA A 186 9.13 10.85 -2.65
N ASN A 187 10.31 10.70 -3.24
CA ASN A 187 10.55 10.75 -4.69
C ASN A 187 9.77 11.88 -5.41
N ASN A 188 9.84 13.10 -4.87
CA ASN A 188 9.13 14.25 -5.40
C ASN A 188 9.90 15.56 -5.13
N LYS A 189 9.52 16.62 -5.87
CA LYS A 189 10.20 17.92 -5.85
C LYS A 189 10.05 18.72 -4.53
N PHE A 190 9.19 18.30 -3.60
CA PHE A 190 8.91 19.01 -2.36
C PHE A 190 9.59 18.37 -1.16
N LEU A 191 9.35 17.08 -0.93
CA LEU A 191 9.81 16.37 0.25
C LEU A 191 11.24 15.85 0.08
N THR A 192 11.64 15.39 -1.12
CA THR A 192 12.98 14.86 -1.33
C THR A 192 14.08 15.87 -1.00
N PRO A 193 14.06 17.12 -1.54
CA PRO A 193 15.09 18.10 -1.18
C PRO A 193 15.06 18.49 0.29
N MET A 194 13.89 18.45 0.94
CA MET A 194 13.79 18.70 2.38
C MET A 194 14.54 17.62 3.17
N TYR A 195 14.36 16.35 2.85
CA TYR A 195 15.06 15.27 3.54
C TYR A 195 16.54 15.21 3.20
N LEU A 196 16.92 15.52 1.96
CA LEU A 196 18.33 15.65 1.57
C LEU A 196 19.04 16.75 2.38
N LYS A 197 18.38 17.90 2.61
CA LYS A 197 18.95 18.96 3.44
C LYS A 197 19.15 18.52 4.89
N LYS A 198 18.15 17.84 5.48
CA LYS A 198 18.25 17.29 6.83
C LYS A 198 19.35 16.22 6.91
N LEU A 199 19.47 15.38 5.90
CA LEU A 199 20.54 14.39 5.78
C LEU A 199 21.92 15.04 5.75
N GLY A 200 22.10 16.09 4.96
CA GLY A 200 23.34 16.86 4.94
C GLY A 200 23.72 17.44 6.31
N LEU A 201 22.73 17.95 7.06
CA LEU A 201 22.96 18.42 8.43
C LEU A 201 23.36 17.29 9.40
N VAL A 202 22.82 16.09 9.22
CA VAL A 202 23.23 14.91 10.01
C VAL A 202 24.66 14.54 9.70
N TYR A 203 25.06 14.52 8.43
CA TYR A 203 26.45 14.27 8.03
C TYR A 203 27.42 15.32 8.61
N GLU A 204 27.04 16.60 8.63
CA GLU A 204 27.85 17.61 9.29
C GLU A 204 27.99 17.33 10.80
N ALA A 205 26.92 16.87 11.47
CA ALA A 205 26.98 16.51 12.89
C ALA A 205 27.89 15.29 13.17
N GLN A 206 28.06 14.42 12.17
CA GLN A 206 28.99 13.29 12.20
C GLN A 206 30.41 13.65 11.74
N ASN A 207 30.66 14.93 11.33
CA ASN A 207 31.87 15.40 10.67
C ASN A 207 32.17 14.71 9.32
N ASP A 208 31.18 14.09 8.69
CA ASP A 208 31.29 13.59 7.33
C ASP A 208 30.96 14.69 6.32
N ASN A 209 31.92 15.64 6.18
CA ASN A 209 31.75 16.80 5.32
C ASN A 209 31.62 16.41 3.84
N LYS A 210 32.20 15.27 3.42
CA LYS A 210 32.10 14.80 2.04
C LYS A 210 30.67 14.35 1.71
N SER A 211 30.07 13.51 2.53
CA SER A 211 28.67 13.08 2.33
C SER A 211 27.68 14.25 2.47
N ALA A 212 27.96 15.22 3.33
CA ALA A 212 27.19 16.45 3.44
C ALA A 212 27.23 17.25 2.12
N ASP A 213 28.41 17.45 1.56
CA ASP A 213 28.61 18.13 0.28
C ASP A 213 27.83 17.42 -0.87
N ASP A 214 27.96 16.11 -0.95
CA ASP A 214 27.22 15.30 -1.93
C ASP A 214 25.71 15.48 -1.81
N ALA A 215 25.17 15.47 -0.59
CA ALA A 215 23.73 15.68 -0.33
C ALA A 215 23.26 17.08 -0.75
N TYR A 216 24.05 18.13 -0.45
CA TYR A 216 23.73 19.50 -0.82
C TYR A 216 23.87 19.75 -2.33
N LYS A 217 24.90 19.22 -2.98
CA LYS A 217 25.09 19.30 -4.43
C LYS A 217 23.98 18.58 -5.19
N ARG A 218 23.47 17.50 -4.63
CA ARG A 218 22.30 16.82 -5.18
C ARG A 218 21.05 17.71 -5.15
N ILE A 219 20.81 18.48 -4.07
CA ILE A 219 19.70 19.45 -4.02
C ILE A 219 19.88 20.49 -5.14
N LYS A 220 21.08 21.05 -5.27
CA LYS A 220 21.40 22.06 -6.28
C LYS A 220 21.15 21.58 -7.70
N SER A 221 21.56 20.36 -8.01
CA SER A 221 21.50 19.81 -9.37
C SER A 221 20.14 19.22 -9.74
N GLU A 222 19.52 18.48 -8.81
CA GLU A 222 18.26 17.74 -9.11
C GLU A 222 16.99 18.53 -8.76
N TYR A 223 17.10 19.49 -7.82
CA TYR A 223 15.95 20.26 -7.28
C TYR A 223 16.19 21.76 -7.21
N PRO A 224 16.69 22.42 -8.31
CA PRO A 224 17.09 23.82 -8.30
C PRO A 224 15.93 24.78 -7.95
N ASP A 225 14.69 24.41 -8.26
CA ASP A 225 13.50 25.22 -7.99
C ASP A 225 12.90 24.97 -6.59
N SER A 226 13.51 24.12 -5.77
CA SER A 226 13.01 23.84 -4.41
C SER A 226 13.33 24.98 -3.44
N PRO A 227 12.50 25.21 -2.41
CA PRO A 227 12.83 26.16 -1.34
C PRO A 227 14.17 25.85 -0.65
N GLN A 228 14.58 24.59 -0.63
CA GLN A 228 15.83 24.15 -0.05
C GLN A 228 17.05 24.57 -0.87
N ALA A 229 16.89 24.78 -2.16
CA ALA A 229 17.94 25.23 -3.06
C ALA A 229 18.29 26.73 -2.90
N THR A 230 17.39 27.55 -2.34
CA THR A 230 17.53 29.01 -2.28
C THR A 230 18.86 29.47 -1.64
N ASN A 231 19.33 28.78 -0.61
CA ASN A 231 20.57 29.10 0.08
C ASN A 231 21.53 27.90 0.19
N ILE A 232 21.41 26.95 -0.72
CA ILE A 232 22.18 25.69 -0.63
C ILE A 232 23.69 25.92 -0.86
N GLU A 233 24.05 26.97 -1.61
CA GLU A 233 25.44 27.34 -1.85
C GLU A 233 26.21 27.69 -0.56
N GLU A 234 25.53 28.28 0.40
CA GLU A 234 26.12 28.59 1.71
C GLU A 234 26.47 27.30 2.47
N TYR A 235 25.62 26.27 2.34
CA TYR A 235 25.86 24.97 2.97
C TYR A 235 27.01 24.22 2.27
N ILE A 236 27.06 24.26 0.93
CA ILE A 236 28.14 23.68 0.13
C ILE A 236 29.48 24.36 0.50
N ALA A 237 29.55 25.68 0.43
CA ALA A 237 30.79 26.44 0.76
C ALA A 237 31.28 26.16 2.19
N ARG A 238 30.33 26.01 3.14
CA ARG A 238 30.67 25.72 4.55
C ARG A 238 31.31 24.35 4.73
N VAL A 239 30.83 23.33 4.03
CA VAL A 239 31.39 21.97 4.15
C VAL A 239 32.64 21.82 3.31
N GLU A 240 32.75 22.44 2.13
CA GLU A 240 33.95 22.45 1.29
C GLU A 240 35.13 23.11 2.01
N ALA A 241 34.89 24.12 2.82
CA ALA A 241 35.93 24.75 3.64
C ALA A 241 36.52 23.83 4.72
N LYS A 242 35.91 22.69 4.98
CA LYS A 242 36.33 21.69 5.98
C LYS A 242 36.87 20.39 5.34
N LEU A 243 36.86 20.29 4.01
CA LEU A 243 37.42 19.15 3.24
C LEU A 243 38.92 19.36 3.01
#